data_1daeade6ac4c88dffe02095b45d5e75c
#
_entry.id   1daeade6ac4c88dffe02095b45d5e75c
#
_cell.length_a   1.000
_cell.length_b   1.000
_cell.length_c   1.000
_cell.angle_alpha   90.00
_cell.angle_beta   90.00
_cell.angle_gamma   90.00
#
_symmetry.space_group_name_H-M   'P 1'
#
loop_
_entity.id
_entity.type
_entity.pdbx_description
1 polymer ?
#
loop_
_entity_poly.entity_id
_entity_poly.type
_entity_poly.pdbx_seq_one_letter_code
_entity_poly.pdbx_strand_id
1 'polypeptide(L)'
;MSPKLLNRSRILEQTVPVFAALGDETRLRLVVRLSTGGPMSIARLTQDASVTRQAVTKHLQVLADAGLAHSSRLGRESVWELDLEKLGAARRCIDGLSAQWDGALGRLKKFVER
;
A
#
# COMPACT_ATOMS: atom_id res chain seq x y z
N MET A 1 -11.25 -21.77 -18.31
CA MET A 1 -10.89 -21.08 -17.05
C MET A 1 -12.09 -20.28 -16.53
N SER A 2 -12.43 -20.43 -15.26
CA SER A 2 -13.59 -19.74 -14.72
C SER A 2 -13.27 -18.24 -14.52
N PRO A 3 -14.26 -17.35 -14.66
CA PRO A 3 -14.07 -15.92 -14.39
C PRO A 3 -13.51 -15.63 -13.01
N LYS A 4 -13.81 -16.48 -12.04
CA LYS A 4 -13.33 -16.38 -10.66
C LYS A 4 -11.81 -16.55 -10.56
N LEU A 5 -11.23 -17.46 -11.33
CA LEU A 5 -9.78 -17.68 -11.39
C LEU A 5 -9.06 -16.51 -12.06
N LEU A 6 -9.63 -15.97 -13.15
CA LEU A 6 -9.08 -14.80 -13.83
C LEU A 6 -9.05 -13.58 -12.91
N ASN A 7 -10.12 -13.37 -12.13
CA ASN A 7 -10.19 -12.27 -11.18
C ASN A 7 -9.16 -12.41 -10.07
N ARG A 8 -8.92 -13.62 -9.56
CA ARG A 8 -7.91 -13.89 -8.55
C ARG A 8 -6.50 -13.60 -9.08
N SER A 9 -6.19 -14.03 -10.29
CA SER A 9 -4.89 -13.78 -10.92
C SER A 9 -4.65 -12.28 -11.10
N ARG A 10 -5.65 -11.54 -11.58
CA ARG A 10 -5.56 -10.08 -11.73
C ARG A 10 -5.35 -9.38 -10.40
N ILE A 11 -6.07 -9.80 -9.37
CA ILE A 11 -5.92 -9.23 -8.03
C ILE A 11 -4.50 -9.44 -7.54
N LEU A 12 -3.95 -10.64 -7.70
CA LEU A 12 -2.56 -10.94 -7.30
C LEU A 12 -1.55 -10.11 -8.08
N GLU A 13 -1.69 -10.05 -9.40
CA GLU A 13 -0.80 -9.28 -10.26
C GLU A 13 -0.77 -7.79 -9.89
N GLN A 14 -1.91 -7.22 -9.52
CA GLN A 14 -2.03 -5.82 -9.15
C GLN A 14 -1.61 -5.56 -7.71
N THR A 15 -1.78 -6.54 -6.83
CA THR A 15 -1.60 -6.37 -5.39
C THR A 15 -0.18 -6.70 -4.93
N VAL A 16 0.49 -7.67 -5.55
CA VAL A 16 1.85 -8.06 -5.16
C VAL A 16 2.83 -6.88 -5.22
N PRO A 17 2.87 -6.07 -6.29
CA PRO A 17 3.78 -4.90 -6.31
C PRO A 17 3.47 -3.89 -5.20
N VAL A 18 2.21 -3.74 -4.83
CA VAL A 18 1.78 -2.85 -3.75
C VAL A 18 2.37 -3.32 -2.42
N PHE A 19 2.23 -4.60 -2.09
CA PHE A 19 2.80 -5.16 -0.86
C PHE A 19 4.32 -5.12 -0.85
N ALA A 20 4.95 -5.38 -2.00
CA ALA A 20 6.40 -5.27 -2.11
C ALA A 20 6.88 -3.85 -1.82
N ALA A 21 6.19 -2.84 -2.35
CA ALA A 21 6.51 -1.45 -2.10
C ALA A 21 6.31 -1.06 -0.62
N LEU A 22 5.28 -1.59 0.04
CA LEU A 22 5.01 -1.35 1.45
C LEU A 22 5.93 -2.11 2.39
N GLY A 23 6.64 -3.11 1.91
CA GLY A 23 7.52 -3.97 2.72
C GLY A 23 8.86 -3.35 3.09
N ASP A 24 8.94 -2.04 3.24
CA ASP A 24 10.11 -1.29 3.69
C ASP A 24 9.69 -0.26 4.72
N GLU A 25 10.45 -0.16 5.80
CA GLU A 25 10.09 0.72 6.93
C GLU A 25 9.96 2.18 6.50
N THR A 26 10.92 2.69 5.74
CA THR A 26 10.90 4.09 5.29
C THR A 26 9.71 4.34 4.37
N ARG A 27 9.45 3.45 3.42
CA ARG A 27 8.31 3.60 2.53
C ARG A 27 6.98 3.53 3.27
N LEU A 28 6.86 2.63 4.22
CA LEU A 28 5.65 2.52 5.03
C LEU A 28 5.41 3.80 5.85
N ARG A 29 6.46 4.36 6.43
CA ARG A 29 6.38 5.64 7.15
C ARG A 29 5.92 6.78 6.25
N LEU A 30 6.42 6.84 5.01
CA LEU A 30 6.00 7.84 4.03
C LEU A 30 4.51 7.68 3.69
N VAL A 31 4.06 6.44 3.50
CA VAL A 31 2.64 6.16 3.24
C VAL A 31 1.77 6.61 4.40
N VAL A 32 2.16 6.31 5.63
CA VAL A 32 1.43 6.75 6.82
C VAL A 32 1.33 8.27 6.89
N ARG A 33 2.43 8.97 6.64
CA ARG A 33 2.44 10.44 6.66
C ARG A 33 1.53 11.04 5.60
N LEU A 34 1.61 10.51 4.38
CA LEU A 34 0.75 10.97 3.28
C LEU A 34 -0.73 10.64 3.52
N SER A 35 -0.99 9.52 4.20
CA SER A 35 -2.35 9.09 4.55
C SER A 35 -2.97 10.03 5.59
N THR A 36 -2.21 10.42 6.61
CA THR A 36 -2.72 11.24 7.72
C THR A 36 -2.66 12.74 7.45
N GLY A 37 -1.64 13.18 6.72
CA GLY A 37 -1.41 14.61 6.47
C GLY A 37 -1.86 15.11 5.10
N GLY A 38 -2.29 14.21 4.21
CA GLY A 38 -2.65 14.56 2.84
C GLY A 38 -1.42 14.86 1.97
N PRO A 39 -1.62 15.50 0.81
CA PRO A 39 -0.51 15.79 -0.10
C PRO A 39 0.59 16.61 0.57
N MET A 40 1.85 16.24 0.32
CA MET A 40 3.02 16.90 0.90
C MET A 40 4.14 17.06 -0.12
N SER A 41 4.92 18.13 0.05
CA SER A 41 6.14 18.34 -0.74
C SER A 41 7.26 17.40 -0.27
N ILE A 42 8.23 17.16 -1.14
CA ILE A 42 9.44 16.40 -0.78
C ILE A 42 10.16 17.06 0.39
N ALA A 43 10.24 18.38 0.39
CA ALA A 43 10.89 19.12 1.46
C ALA A 43 10.26 18.80 2.81
N ARG A 44 8.94 18.80 2.89
CA ARG A 44 8.22 18.50 4.13
C ARG A 44 8.37 17.03 4.54
N LEU A 45 8.30 16.13 3.59
CA LEU A 45 8.50 14.70 3.85
C LEU A 45 9.90 14.39 4.35
N THR A 46 10.90 15.16 3.88
CA THR A 46 12.29 14.97 4.29
C THR A 46 12.58 15.53 5.68
N GLN A 47 11.89 16.59 6.11
CA GLN A 47 12.12 17.25 7.40
C GLN A 47 12.12 16.30 8.58
N ASP A 48 11.18 15.36 8.60
CA ASP A 48 11.01 14.42 9.71
C ASP A 48 11.58 13.03 9.40
N ALA A 49 12.25 12.89 8.27
CA ALA A 49 12.83 11.62 7.87
C ALA A 49 14.26 11.49 8.42
N SER A 50 14.63 10.30 8.82
CA SER A 50 15.98 9.97 9.26
C SER A 50 16.92 9.68 8.07
N VAL A 51 16.47 9.92 6.86
CA VAL A 51 17.18 9.64 5.61
C VAL A 51 17.30 10.90 4.78
N THR A 52 18.20 10.89 3.80
CA THR A 52 18.45 12.04 2.92
C THR A 52 17.27 12.32 1.99
N ARG A 53 17.22 13.53 1.46
CA ARG A 53 16.24 13.91 0.43
C ARG A 53 16.31 12.99 -0.80
N GLN A 54 17.52 12.62 -1.21
CA GLN A 54 17.72 11.70 -2.32
C GLN A 54 17.10 10.32 -2.05
N ALA A 55 17.28 9.81 -0.83
CA ALA A 55 16.69 8.55 -0.41
C ALA A 55 15.16 8.63 -0.37
N VAL A 56 14.61 9.72 0.17
CA VAL A 56 13.15 9.96 0.18
C VAL A 56 12.62 9.95 -1.25
N THR A 57 13.28 10.64 -2.17
CA THR A 57 12.88 10.69 -3.58
C THR A 57 12.86 9.30 -4.21
N LYS A 58 13.88 8.48 -3.94
CA LYS A 58 13.95 7.11 -4.46
C LYS A 58 12.83 6.25 -3.90
N HIS A 59 12.55 6.36 -2.61
CA HIS A 59 11.44 5.63 -1.98
C HIS A 59 10.08 6.05 -2.54
N LEU A 60 9.87 7.34 -2.77
CA LEU A 60 8.65 7.85 -3.40
C LEU A 60 8.50 7.31 -4.83
N GLN A 61 9.61 7.20 -5.57
CA GLN A 61 9.59 6.65 -6.92
C GLN A 61 9.20 5.17 -6.92
N VAL A 62 9.68 4.39 -5.95
CA VAL A 62 9.26 2.98 -5.80
C VAL A 62 7.76 2.89 -5.56
N LEU A 63 7.23 3.76 -4.69
CA LEU A 63 5.79 3.84 -4.44
C LEU A 63 5.01 4.22 -5.70
N ALA A 64 5.53 5.16 -6.49
CA ALA A 64 4.91 5.58 -7.76
C ALA A 64 4.92 4.46 -8.79
N ASP A 65 6.02 3.71 -8.89
CA ASP A 65 6.13 2.59 -9.82
C ASP A 65 5.14 1.46 -9.49
N ALA A 66 4.79 1.33 -8.22
CA ALA A 66 3.77 0.38 -7.77
C ALA A 66 2.34 0.95 -7.90
N GLY A 67 2.20 2.20 -8.31
CA GLY A 67 0.91 2.88 -8.44
C GLY A 67 0.32 3.38 -7.12
N LEU A 68 1.09 3.36 -6.03
CA LEU A 68 0.61 3.78 -4.70
C LEU A 68 0.65 5.28 -4.47
N ALA A 69 1.51 5.98 -5.19
CA ALA A 69 1.68 7.41 -5.03
C ALA A 69 1.92 8.06 -6.38
N HIS A 70 1.63 9.32 -6.46
CA HIS A 70 1.95 10.12 -7.65
C HIS A 70 2.32 11.54 -7.22
N SER A 71 3.10 12.20 -8.07
CA SER A 71 3.47 13.59 -7.85
C SER A 71 2.74 14.49 -8.83
N SER A 72 2.46 15.69 -8.39
CA SER A 72 1.99 16.77 -9.23
C SER A 72 2.80 18.01 -8.92
N ARG A 73 2.83 18.94 -9.86
CA ARG A 73 3.54 20.18 -9.68
C ARG A 73 2.59 21.26 -9.21
N LEU A 74 2.90 21.85 -8.05
CA LEU A 74 2.16 22.98 -7.51
C LEU A 74 3.13 24.15 -7.41
N GLY A 75 3.10 25.05 -8.40
CA GLY A 75 4.09 26.12 -8.51
C GLY A 75 5.48 25.54 -8.79
N ARG A 76 6.44 25.81 -7.92
CA ARG A 76 7.83 25.31 -8.01
C ARG A 76 8.06 24.02 -7.25
N GLU A 77 7.06 23.53 -6.51
CA GLU A 77 7.21 22.36 -5.68
C GLU A 77 6.59 21.13 -6.32
N SER A 78 7.25 19.98 -6.10
CA SER A 78 6.65 18.68 -6.36
C SER A 78 5.89 18.25 -5.11
N VAL A 79 4.61 17.98 -5.29
CA VAL A 79 3.72 17.53 -4.21
C VAL A 79 3.35 16.08 -4.47
N TRP A 80 3.49 15.26 -3.45
CA TRP A 80 3.20 13.83 -3.51
C TRP A 80 1.91 13.52 -2.77
N GLU A 81 1.12 12.63 -3.33
CA GLU A 81 -0.09 12.14 -2.69
C GLU A 81 -0.29 10.66 -2.97
N LEU A 82 -1.06 10.01 -2.11
CA LEU A 82 -1.37 8.59 -2.26
C LEU A 82 -2.50 8.38 -3.27
N ASP A 83 -2.41 7.24 -3.96
CA ASP A 83 -3.52 6.72 -4.74
C ASP A 83 -4.37 5.84 -3.82
N LEU A 84 -5.48 6.39 -3.35
CA LEU A 84 -6.37 5.70 -2.40
C LEU A 84 -7.04 4.47 -3.00
N GLU A 85 -7.22 4.44 -4.31
CA GLU A 85 -7.79 3.28 -5.00
C GLU A 85 -6.86 2.07 -4.92
N LYS A 86 -5.55 2.30 -5.10
CA LYS A 86 -4.55 1.22 -4.97
C LYS A 86 -4.45 0.70 -3.54
N LEU A 87 -4.50 1.59 -2.56
CA LEU A 87 -4.56 1.19 -1.16
C LEU A 87 -5.83 0.40 -0.86
N GLY A 88 -6.95 0.79 -1.44
CA GLY A 88 -8.22 0.09 -1.31
C GLY A 88 -8.15 -1.33 -1.86
N ALA A 89 -7.45 -1.55 -2.97
CA ALA A 89 -7.23 -2.89 -3.53
C ALA A 89 -6.43 -3.78 -2.56
N ALA A 90 -5.39 -3.23 -1.95
CA ALA A 90 -4.60 -3.94 -0.94
C ALA A 90 -5.46 -4.29 0.29
N ARG A 91 -6.27 -3.35 0.74
CA ARG A 91 -7.20 -3.57 1.85
C ARG A 91 -8.18 -4.70 1.56
N ARG A 92 -8.76 -4.73 0.37
CA ARG A 92 -9.69 -5.80 -0.03
C ARG A 92 -9.01 -7.17 -0.03
N CYS A 93 -7.75 -7.22 -0.47
CA CYS A 93 -6.96 -8.45 -0.43
C CYS A 93 -6.76 -8.94 1.00
N ILE A 94 -6.36 -8.05 1.91
CA ILE A 94 -6.19 -8.38 3.33
C ILE A 94 -7.51 -8.80 3.97
N ASP A 95 -8.60 -8.09 3.67
CA ASP A 95 -9.93 -8.43 4.19
C ASP A 95 -10.36 -9.82 3.75
N GLY A 96 -10.08 -10.18 2.49
CA GLY A 96 -10.35 -11.53 1.98
C GLY A 96 -9.56 -12.60 2.71
N LEU A 97 -8.28 -12.36 2.96
CA LEU A 97 -7.43 -13.27 3.73
C LEU A 97 -7.90 -13.39 5.19
N SER A 98 -8.29 -12.29 5.81
CA SER A 98 -8.81 -12.27 7.17
C SER A 98 -10.11 -13.07 7.28
N ALA A 99 -11.01 -12.92 6.32
CA ALA A 99 -12.26 -13.68 6.29
C ALA A 99 -12.01 -15.18 6.16
N GLN A 100 -11.06 -15.60 5.32
CA GLN A 100 -10.67 -17.01 5.18
C GLN A 100 -10.09 -17.55 6.49
N TRP A 101 -9.25 -16.77 7.14
CA TRP A 101 -8.64 -17.12 8.42
C TRP A 101 -9.69 -17.28 9.53
N ASP A 102 -10.62 -16.33 9.61
CA ASP A 102 -11.74 -16.38 10.56
C ASP A 102 -12.61 -17.61 10.35
N GLY A 103 -12.89 -17.94 9.10
CA GLY A 103 -13.62 -19.16 8.75
C GLY A 103 -12.90 -20.43 9.18
N ALA A 104 -11.60 -20.49 8.95
CA ALA A 104 -10.76 -21.62 9.36
C ALA A 104 -10.74 -21.78 10.88
N LEU A 105 -10.58 -20.68 11.60
CA LEU A 105 -10.62 -20.68 13.07
C LEU A 105 -11.98 -21.12 13.60
N GLY A 106 -13.07 -20.67 12.97
CA GLY A 106 -14.42 -21.07 13.33
C GLY A 106 -14.65 -22.56 13.16
N ARG A 107 -14.15 -23.13 12.05
CA ARG A 107 -14.25 -24.58 11.80
C ARG A 107 -13.45 -25.39 12.85
N LEU A 108 -12.26 -24.92 13.16
CA LEU A 108 -11.41 -25.56 14.19
C LEU A 108 -12.09 -25.49 15.56
N LYS A 109 -12.66 -24.37 15.91
CA LYS A 109 -13.39 -24.21 17.17
C LYS A 109 -14.55 -25.21 17.28
N LYS A 110 -15.35 -25.35 16.25
CA LYS A 110 -16.44 -26.33 16.20
C LYS A 110 -15.94 -27.76 16.36
N PHE A 111 -14.82 -28.09 15.75
CA PHE A 111 -14.21 -29.41 15.84
C PHE A 111 -13.80 -29.72 17.28
N VAL A 112 -13.18 -28.77 17.96
CA VAL A 112 -12.71 -28.94 19.34
C VAL A 112 -13.87 -29.01 20.34
N GLU A 113 -14.99 -28.32 20.08
CA GLU A 113 -16.16 -28.27 20.96
C GLU A 113 -17.08 -29.49 20.84
N ARG A 114 -16.79 -30.44 19.95
CA ARG A 114 -17.59 -31.66 19.82
C ARG A 114 -17.45 -32.61 21.01
#